data_baebbf0de2e28313683e7485d8dcc570
#
_entry.id   baebbf0de2e28313683e7485d8dcc570
#
_cell.length_a   1.000
_cell.length_b   1.000
_cell.length_c   1.000
_cell.angle_alpha   90.00
_cell.angle_beta   90.00
_cell.angle_gamma   90.00
#
_symmetry.space_group_name_H-M   'P 1'
#
loop_
_entity.id
_entity.type
_entity.pdbx_description
1 polymer ?
#
loop_
_entity_poly.entity_id
_entity_poly.type
_entity_poly.pdbx_seq_one_letter_code
_entity_poly.pdbx_strand_id
1 'polypeptide(L)'
;MTTLYPEIEPYETGRLPVSDGHELAFERSGARGAPAVLFLHGGPGSGGAARHRRYYDPQGWDIIQFDQRGCGASTPFLELETNTTQALIADIEALRRRLGLERWTVFGPSWGSTLALAYAEAHPERVAALVVEGVFLGTREELDWLHSSAGAGAIFPDALDRLLHGAPEAVAADPPAFRKWALKQMREEAAGEREALGALSDGAELDALQASLLYRWSAYEERLSHLEIGEETVRREFVGKGADWVAAHSLIEAWYFANDCFLEPGQLIGAAGRLTMPLRIIQSRFDLICPAQAARGLAEAVPHARMSPPVHAGHAMTAPAHAEVVAAFKELRAIVADAA
;
A
#
# COMPACT_ATOMS: atom_id res chain seq x y z
N MET A 1 23.68 -10.24 -1.58
CA MET A 1 23.82 -9.33 -2.74
C MET A 1 22.45 -8.72 -2.94
N THR A 2 22.36 -7.40 -3.01
CA THR A 2 21.07 -6.72 -3.27
C THR A 2 20.61 -7.09 -4.68
N THR A 3 19.42 -7.62 -4.79
CA THR A 3 18.81 -8.00 -6.07
C THR A 3 18.14 -6.82 -6.78
N LEU A 4 18.11 -5.64 -6.15
CA LEU A 4 17.54 -4.41 -6.70
C LEU A 4 18.50 -3.75 -7.71
N TYR A 5 17.94 -3.10 -8.71
CA TYR A 5 18.67 -2.27 -9.65
C TYR A 5 19.32 -1.04 -8.97
N PRO A 6 20.30 -0.40 -9.61
CA PRO A 6 20.88 0.85 -9.10
C PRO A 6 19.83 1.94 -8.88
N GLU A 7 20.15 2.90 -8.06
CA GLU A 7 19.36 4.12 -7.90
C GLU A 7 19.39 4.96 -9.18
N ILE A 8 18.24 5.52 -9.50
CA ILE A 8 18.06 6.40 -10.66
C ILE A 8 17.20 7.61 -10.27
N GLU A 9 17.43 8.72 -10.95
CA GLU A 9 16.61 9.92 -10.79
C GLU A 9 15.48 9.94 -11.83
N PRO A 10 14.36 10.61 -11.51
CA PRO A 10 13.28 10.81 -12.47
C PRO A 10 13.75 11.76 -13.59
N TYR A 11 13.39 11.43 -14.81
CA TYR A 11 13.58 12.32 -15.94
C TYR A 11 12.43 13.31 -16.16
N GLU A 12 11.30 13.06 -15.49
CA GLU A 12 10.12 13.91 -15.50
C GLU A 12 9.43 13.83 -14.14
N THR A 13 9.06 15.00 -13.61
CA THR A 13 8.17 15.14 -12.46
C THR A 13 7.05 16.09 -12.82
N GLY A 14 5.89 15.94 -12.24
CA GLY A 14 4.77 16.79 -12.56
C GLY A 14 3.65 16.77 -11.54
N ARG A 15 2.68 17.62 -11.80
CA ARG A 15 1.42 17.71 -11.07
C ARG A 15 0.26 17.45 -12.01
N LEU A 16 -0.72 16.70 -11.55
CA LEU A 16 -1.91 16.36 -12.28
C LEU A 16 -3.15 16.80 -11.49
N PRO A 17 -3.82 17.87 -11.93
CA PRO A 17 -5.14 18.20 -11.41
C PRO A 17 -6.14 17.09 -11.73
N VAL A 18 -6.88 16.64 -10.71
CA VAL A 18 -7.93 15.63 -10.81
C VAL A 18 -9.23 16.14 -10.18
N SER A 19 -10.23 15.28 -10.00
CA SER A 19 -11.51 15.70 -9.43
C SER A 19 -11.39 16.21 -8.00
N ASP A 20 -12.41 16.92 -7.55
CA ASP A 20 -12.62 17.38 -6.18
C ASP A 20 -11.49 18.28 -5.62
N GLY A 21 -10.79 18.99 -6.52
CA GLY A 21 -9.73 19.92 -6.15
C GLY A 21 -8.41 19.27 -5.75
N HIS A 22 -8.24 17.97 -6.01
CA HIS A 22 -6.97 17.29 -5.80
C HIS A 22 -5.98 17.56 -6.94
N GLU A 23 -4.70 17.59 -6.58
CA GLU A 23 -3.58 17.63 -7.50
C GLU A 23 -2.57 16.57 -7.11
N LEU A 24 -2.36 15.59 -7.99
CA LEU A 24 -1.47 14.45 -7.73
C LEU A 24 -0.05 14.77 -8.15
N ALA A 25 0.91 14.49 -7.28
CA ALA A 25 2.32 14.50 -7.63
C ALA A 25 2.71 13.19 -8.30
N PHE A 26 3.37 13.25 -9.44
CA PHE A 26 3.86 12.06 -10.15
C PHE A 26 5.28 12.24 -10.66
N GLU A 27 5.93 11.12 -10.93
CA GLU A 27 7.25 11.09 -11.56
C GLU A 27 7.37 9.96 -12.58
N ARG A 28 8.30 10.14 -13.53
CA ARG A 28 8.73 9.13 -14.49
C ARG A 28 10.23 8.99 -14.45
N SER A 29 10.69 7.74 -14.50
CA SER A 29 12.11 7.40 -14.48
C SER A 29 12.42 6.24 -15.42
N GLY A 30 13.71 5.90 -15.61
CA GLY A 30 14.11 4.81 -16.50
C GLY A 30 14.13 5.21 -17.98
N ALA A 31 13.73 4.31 -18.87
CA ALA A 31 13.84 4.46 -20.32
C ALA A 31 12.56 5.06 -20.91
N ARG A 32 12.59 6.34 -21.28
CA ARG A 32 11.46 7.01 -21.92
C ARG A 32 11.04 6.28 -23.22
N GLY A 33 9.76 5.95 -23.31
CA GLY A 33 9.19 5.26 -24.47
C GLY A 33 9.36 3.74 -24.48
N ALA A 34 10.01 3.16 -23.46
CA ALA A 34 9.95 1.72 -23.21
C ALA A 34 8.54 1.32 -22.72
N PRO A 35 8.20 0.02 -22.64
CA PRO A 35 6.96 -0.41 -22.01
C PRO A 35 6.79 0.23 -20.63
N ALA A 36 5.61 0.81 -20.41
CA ALA A 36 5.31 1.54 -19.19
C ALA A 36 4.97 0.59 -18.03
N VAL A 37 5.42 0.94 -16.82
CA VAL A 37 4.98 0.30 -15.58
C VAL A 37 4.52 1.36 -14.59
N LEU A 38 3.32 1.19 -14.04
CA LEU A 38 2.78 1.98 -12.95
C LEU A 38 3.03 1.27 -11.63
N PHE A 39 3.63 1.97 -10.68
CA PHE A 39 3.74 1.53 -9.28
C PHE A 39 2.65 2.20 -8.44
N LEU A 40 1.89 1.40 -7.71
CA LEU A 40 0.86 1.82 -6.76
C LEU A 40 1.34 1.54 -5.34
N HIS A 41 1.63 2.59 -4.57
CA HIS A 41 2.13 2.41 -3.21
C HIS A 41 1.07 1.83 -2.26
N GLY A 42 1.55 1.24 -1.16
CA GLY A 42 0.75 0.67 -0.08
C GLY A 42 0.24 1.70 0.93
N GLY A 43 -0.11 1.23 2.09
CA GLY A 43 -0.83 1.90 3.17
C GLY A 43 -2.27 1.42 3.18
N PRO A 44 -3.26 2.23 2.73
CA PRO A 44 -3.15 3.47 1.92
C PRO A 44 -2.48 4.63 2.67
N GLY A 45 -1.90 5.57 1.91
CA GLY A 45 -1.31 6.78 2.52
C GLY A 45 0.21 6.78 2.68
N SER A 46 0.92 5.70 2.29
CA SER A 46 2.38 5.63 2.44
C SER A 46 3.16 6.56 1.51
N GLY A 47 2.61 6.93 0.35
CA GLY A 47 3.32 7.68 -0.68
C GLY A 47 4.36 6.87 -1.45
N GLY A 48 4.85 7.44 -2.54
CA GLY A 48 5.94 6.91 -3.34
C GLY A 48 7.31 7.12 -2.69
N ALA A 49 8.32 6.33 -3.11
CA ALA A 49 9.68 6.50 -2.65
C ALA A 49 10.69 6.12 -3.74
N ALA A 50 11.87 6.75 -3.72
CA ALA A 50 12.94 6.50 -4.69
C ALA A 50 13.35 5.01 -4.79
N ARG A 51 13.28 4.28 -3.66
CA ARG A 51 13.60 2.85 -3.63
C ARG A 51 12.72 2.02 -4.55
N HIS A 52 11.48 2.44 -4.83
CA HIS A 52 10.52 1.68 -5.64
C HIS A 52 10.92 1.65 -7.12
N ARG A 53 11.68 2.63 -7.62
CA ARG A 53 12.24 2.66 -8.97
C ARG A 53 13.19 1.48 -9.22
N ARG A 54 13.78 0.92 -8.17
CA ARG A 54 14.81 -0.11 -8.22
C ARG A 54 14.30 -1.54 -8.43
N TYR A 55 12.98 -1.72 -8.51
CA TYR A 55 12.38 -3.02 -8.86
C TYR A 55 12.50 -3.34 -10.34
N TYR A 56 12.77 -2.35 -11.17
CA TYR A 56 12.70 -2.43 -12.63
C TYR A 56 14.07 -2.18 -13.27
N ASP A 57 14.31 -2.87 -14.40
CA ASP A 57 15.46 -2.54 -15.26
C ASP A 57 15.28 -1.12 -15.82
N PRO A 58 16.13 -0.16 -15.43
CA PRO A 58 15.98 1.22 -15.88
C PRO A 58 16.24 1.42 -17.38
N GLN A 59 16.80 0.42 -18.08
CA GLN A 59 16.95 0.44 -19.53
C GLN A 59 15.79 -0.23 -20.25
N GLY A 60 14.95 -0.97 -19.52
CA GLY A 60 13.86 -1.77 -20.08
C GLY A 60 12.46 -1.23 -19.80
N TRP A 61 12.29 -0.33 -18.84
CA TRP A 61 10.99 0.15 -18.39
C TRP A 61 10.93 1.67 -18.33
N ASP A 62 9.77 2.20 -18.71
CA ASP A 62 9.32 3.57 -18.39
C ASP A 62 8.55 3.48 -17.08
N ILE A 63 9.17 3.91 -15.99
CA ILE A 63 8.70 3.67 -14.63
C ILE A 63 7.92 4.90 -14.15
N ILE A 64 6.64 4.70 -13.84
CA ILE A 64 5.72 5.74 -13.37
C ILE A 64 5.33 5.43 -11.92
N GLN A 65 5.39 6.43 -11.05
CA GLN A 65 4.79 6.40 -9.73
C GLN A 65 4.15 7.76 -9.41
N PHE A 66 3.14 7.73 -8.56
CA PHE A 66 2.48 8.94 -8.09
C PHE A 66 2.08 8.77 -6.62
N ASP A 67 1.97 9.88 -5.92
CA ASP A 67 1.40 9.89 -4.58
C ASP A 67 -0.13 9.93 -4.71
N GLN A 68 -0.80 8.96 -4.07
CA GLN A 68 -2.27 8.90 -4.03
C GLN A 68 -2.83 10.10 -3.27
N ARG A 69 -4.15 10.31 -3.33
CA ARG A 69 -4.81 11.44 -2.66
C ARG A 69 -4.44 11.51 -1.19
N GLY A 70 -4.23 12.70 -0.69
CA GLY A 70 -4.05 13.00 0.73
C GLY A 70 -2.66 12.70 1.31
N CYS A 71 -1.72 12.13 0.55
CA CYS A 71 -0.41 11.74 1.05
C CYS A 71 0.75 12.24 0.18
N GLY A 72 1.96 12.09 0.70
CA GLY A 72 3.19 12.45 0.01
C GLY A 72 3.20 13.93 -0.40
N ALA A 73 3.53 14.17 -1.66
CA ALA A 73 3.52 15.51 -2.24
C ALA A 73 2.18 15.87 -2.92
N SER A 74 1.18 14.98 -2.96
CA SER A 74 -0.17 15.29 -3.49
C SER A 74 -0.94 16.21 -2.54
N THR A 75 -1.83 17.03 -3.12
CA THR A 75 -2.62 18.01 -2.37
C THR A 75 -4.11 17.92 -2.69
N PRO A 76 -5.01 18.30 -1.76
CA PRO A 76 -4.74 18.71 -0.39
C PRO A 76 -4.27 17.54 0.49
N PHE A 77 -3.34 17.82 1.42
CA PHE A 77 -2.78 16.83 2.34
C PHE A 77 -3.80 16.44 3.41
N LEU A 78 -3.94 15.14 3.71
CA LEU A 78 -4.89 14.56 4.66
C LEU A 78 -6.38 14.80 4.32
N GLU A 79 -6.71 15.14 3.07
CA GLU A 79 -8.10 15.19 2.65
C GLU A 79 -8.68 13.77 2.51
N LEU A 80 -9.80 13.52 3.16
CA LEU A 80 -10.40 12.19 3.26
C LEU A 80 -11.71 12.06 2.47
N GLU A 81 -12.59 13.06 2.53
CA GLU A 81 -14.00 12.92 2.13
C GLU A 81 -14.19 12.47 0.68
N THR A 82 -13.28 12.88 -0.20
CA THR A 82 -13.30 12.50 -1.62
C THR A 82 -12.21 11.46 -1.98
N ASN A 83 -11.52 10.91 -0.97
CA ASN A 83 -10.48 9.91 -1.12
C ASN A 83 -11.11 8.51 -0.99
N THR A 84 -11.51 7.93 -2.12
CA THR A 84 -12.14 6.62 -2.21
C THR A 84 -11.46 5.76 -3.27
N THR A 85 -11.66 4.44 -3.23
CA THR A 85 -11.12 3.51 -4.23
C THR A 85 -11.57 3.89 -5.66
N GLN A 86 -12.83 4.30 -5.84
CA GLN A 86 -13.36 4.72 -7.13
C GLN A 86 -12.70 6.00 -7.64
N ALA A 87 -12.44 6.95 -6.74
CA ALA A 87 -11.70 8.16 -7.08
C ALA A 87 -10.27 7.87 -7.51
N LEU A 88 -9.56 6.98 -6.78
CA LEU A 88 -8.21 6.56 -7.15
C LEU A 88 -8.16 5.82 -8.50
N ILE A 89 -9.15 4.99 -8.82
CA ILE A 89 -9.27 4.36 -10.16
C ILE A 89 -9.40 5.43 -11.25
N ALA A 90 -10.22 6.44 -11.03
CA ALA A 90 -10.37 7.55 -11.98
C ALA A 90 -9.08 8.38 -12.11
N ASP A 91 -8.36 8.59 -11.03
CA ASP A 91 -7.07 9.27 -10.99
C ASP A 91 -6.00 8.54 -11.80
N ILE A 92 -5.93 7.21 -11.66
CA ILE A 92 -5.03 6.34 -12.44
C ILE A 92 -5.31 6.51 -13.94
N GLU A 93 -6.58 6.50 -14.36
CA GLU A 93 -6.97 6.73 -15.75
C GLU A 93 -6.66 8.15 -16.24
N ALA A 94 -6.80 9.15 -15.36
CA ALA A 94 -6.41 10.52 -15.68
C ALA A 94 -4.90 10.62 -15.91
N LEU A 95 -4.09 9.98 -15.06
CA LEU A 95 -2.64 9.94 -15.22
C LEU A 95 -2.22 9.22 -16.50
N ARG A 96 -2.81 8.05 -16.79
CA ARG A 96 -2.53 7.32 -18.02
C ARG A 96 -2.76 8.17 -19.27
N ARG A 97 -3.93 8.84 -19.33
CA ARG A 97 -4.30 9.74 -20.45
C ARG A 97 -3.36 10.94 -20.54
N ARG A 98 -3.00 11.55 -19.40
CA ARG A 98 -2.07 12.69 -19.34
C ARG A 98 -0.71 12.33 -19.90
N LEU A 99 -0.27 11.08 -19.70
CA LEU A 99 1.01 10.57 -20.19
C LEU A 99 0.94 10.04 -21.63
N GLY A 100 -0.25 10.01 -22.25
CA GLY A 100 -0.44 9.50 -23.61
C GLY A 100 -0.22 8.01 -23.76
N LEU A 101 -0.38 7.25 -22.68
CA LEU A 101 -0.18 5.80 -22.67
C LEU A 101 -1.48 5.08 -23.02
N GLU A 102 -1.42 4.09 -23.90
CA GLU A 102 -2.56 3.24 -24.20
C GLU A 102 -2.75 2.16 -23.14
N ARG A 103 -1.67 1.51 -22.75
CA ARG A 103 -1.62 0.43 -21.76
C ARG A 103 -0.36 0.54 -20.93
N TRP A 104 -0.38 -0.07 -19.78
CA TRP A 104 0.79 -0.23 -18.90
C TRP A 104 0.76 -1.53 -18.11
N THR A 105 1.91 -1.96 -17.62
CA THR A 105 1.98 -2.96 -16.56
C THR A 105 1.69 -2.27 -15.24
N VAL A 106 0.95 -2.91 -14.33
CA VAL A 106 0.64 -2.34 -13.02
C VAL A 106 1.26 -3.22 -11.93
N PHE A 107 1.92 -2.59 -10.98
CA PHE A 107 2.43 -3.24 -9.77
C PHE A 107 1.89 -2.57 -8.53
N GLY A 108 1.34 -3.38 -7.64
CA GLY A 108 0.87 -2.93 -6.32
C GLY A 108 1.25 -3.91 -5.22
N PRO A 109 2.02 -3.49 -4.20
CA PRO A 109 2.21 -4.23 -2.97
C PRO A 109 1.19 -3.80 -1.91
N SER A 110 0.76 -4.74 -1.02
CA SER A 110 -0.12 -4.44 0.11
C SER A 110 -1.43 -3.78 -0.35
N TRP A 111 -1.86 -2.65 0.23
CA TRP A 111 -2.97 -1.84 -0.30
C TRP A 111 -2.85 -1.57 -1.80
N GLY A 112 -1.64 -1.36 -2.29
CA GLY A 112 -1.40 -1.21 -3.73
C GLY A 112 -1.90 -2.40 -4.54
N SER A 113 -1.94 -3.62 -3.98
CA SER A 113 -2.50 -4.81 -4.63
C SER A 113 -4.02 -4.72 -4.76
N THR A 114 -4.71 -4.22 -3.74
CA THR A 114 -6.15 -3.94 -3.76
C THR A 114 -6.48 -2.96 -4.88
N LEU A 115 -5.76 -1.83 -4.91
CA LEU A 115 -5.98 -0.80 -5.91
C LEU A 115 -5.62 -1.27 -7.33
N ALA A 116 -4.55 -2.05 -7.48
CA ALA A 116 -4.15 -2.64 -8.75
C ALA A 116 -5.20 -3.62 -9.31
N LEU A 117 -5.74 -4.48 -8.45
CA LEU A 117 -6.82 -5.41 -8.80
C LEU A 117 -8.08 -4.63 -9.18
N ALA A 118 -8.54 -3.70 -8.34
CA ALA A 118 -9.73 -2.90 -8.61
C ALA A 118 -9.62 -2.09 -9.92
N TYR A 119 -8.44 -1.51 -10.19
CA TYR A 119 -8.18 -0.81 -11.44
C TYR A 119 -8.18 -1.77 -12.64
N ALA A 120 -7.53 -2.94 -12.53
CA ALA A 120 -7.48 -3.92 -13.61
C ALA A 120 -8.87 -4.53 -13.93
N GLU A 121 -9.73 -4.67 -12.92
CA GLU A 121 -11.12 -5.07 -13.11
C GLU A 121 -11.98 -3.99 -13.78
N ALA A 122 -11.73 -2.73 -13.43
CA ALA A 122 -12.44 -1.59 -14.04
C ALA A 122 -12.01 -1.35 -15.50
N HIS A 123 -10.70 -1.51 -15.79
CA HIS A 123 -10.08 -1.19 -17.07
C HIS A 123 -9.14 -2.31 -17.58
N PRO A 124 -9.63 -3.54 -17.77
CA PRO A 124 -8.79 -4.68 -18.15
C PRO A 124 -8.04 -4.46 -19.47
N GLU A 125 -8.62 -3.68 -20.41
CA GLU A 125 -8.01 -3.33 -21.67
C GLU A 125 -6.82 -2.36 -21.55
N ARG A 126 -6.67 -1.70 -20.39
CA ARG A 126 -5.57 -0.76 -20.08
C ARG A 126 -4.39 -1.41 -19.37
N VAL A 127 -4.54 -2.64 -18.91
CA VAL A 127 -3.50 -3.36 -18.17
C VAL A 127 -2.85 -4.41 -19.09
N ALA A 128 -1.58 -4.20 -19.39
CA ALA A 128 -0.79 -5.13 -20.21
C ALA A 128 -0.34 -6.37 -19.43
N ALA A 129 -0.02 -6.19 -18.16
CA ALA A 129 0.28 -7.24 -17.19
C ALA A 129 0.06 -6.70 -15.76
N LEU A 130 -0.17 -7.59 -14.81
CA LEU A 130 -0.42 -7.25 -13.42
C LEU A 130 0.54 -8.01 -12.51
N VAL A 131 1.14 -7.30 -11.57
CA VAL A 131 1.97 -7.86 -10.49
C VAL A 131 1.37 -7.41 -9.17
N VAL A 132 1.14 -8.33 -8.26
CA VAL A 132 0.69 -8.04 -6.89
C VAL A 132 1.58 -8.75 -5.89
N GLU A 133 1.89 -8.06 -4.79
CA GLU A 133 2.70 -8.59 -3.71
C GLU A 133 2.01 -8.32 -2.37
N GLY A 134 2.05 -9.30 -1.43
CA GLY A 134 1.35 -9.16 -0.17
C GLY A 134 -0.13 -8.84 -0.41
N VAL A 135 -0.84 -9.79 -1.05
CA VAL A 135 -2.20 -9.58 -1.56
C VAL A 135 -3.15 -9.21 -0.42
N PHE A 136 -3.78 -8.04 -0.55
CA PHE A 136 -4.85 -7.57 0.29
C PHE A 136 -6.11 -7.40 -0.55
N LEU A 137 -7.18 -8.08 -0.18
CA LEU A 137 -8.46 -8.05 -0.91
C LEU A 137 -9.46 -7.05 -0.32
N GLY A 138 -9.10 -6.41 0.80
CA GLY A 138 -9.94 -5.44 1.50
C GLY A 138 -11.21 -6.05 2.09
N THR A 139 -11.21 -7.34 2.38
CA THR A 139 -12.36 -8.02 2.96
C THR A 139 -12.50 -7.70 4.45
N ARG A 140 -13.72 -7.84 4.96
CA ARG A 140 -13.99 -7.64 6.39
C ARG A 140 -13.20 -8.63 7.25
N GLU A 141 -13.04 -9.85 6.78
CA GLU A 141 -12.28 -10.89 7.45
C GLU A 141 -10.80 -10.50 7.60
N GLU A 142 -10.19 -9.90 6.58
CA GLU A 142 -8.81 -9.40 6.65
C GLU A 142 -8.69 -8.20 7.59
N LEU A 143 -9.64 -7.28 7.54
CA LEU A 143 -9.68 -6.13 8.45
C LEU A 143 -9.91 -6.54 9.92
N ASP A 144 -10.76 -7.54 10.16
CA ASP A 144 -11.01 -8.07 11.50
C ASP A 144 -9.82 -8.91 11.99
N TRP A 145 -9.16 -9.67 11.12
CA TRP A 145 -7.90 -10.35 11.44
C TRP A 145 -6.86 -9.37 11.99
N LEU A 146 -6.66 -8.25 11.32
CA LEU A 146 -5.65 -7.27 11.69
C LEU A 146 -5.89 -6.67 13.09
N HIS A 147 -7.14 -6.41 13.45
CA HIS A 147 -7.51 -5.68 14.67
C HIS A 147 -8.13 -6.55 15.77
N SER A 148 -7.97 -7.87 15.70
CA SER A 148 -8.59 -8.81 16.62
C SER A 148 -7.58 -9.57 17.46
N SER A 149 -7.92 -9.83 18.72
CA SER A 149 -7.19 -10.73 19.60
C SER A 149 -7.23 -12.21 19.15
N ALA A 150 -8.16 -12.58 18.28
CA ALA A 150 -8.23 -13.89 17.64
C ALA A 150 -7.46 -13.95 16.30
N GLY A 151 -7.04 -12.80 15.77
CA GLY A 151 -6.26 -12.66 14.54
C GLY A 151 -4.78 -12.39 14.82
N ALA A 152 -4.25 -11.32 14.22
CA ALA A 152 -2.85 -10.91 14.39
C ALA A 152 -2.48 -10.64 15.85
N GLY A 153 -3.42 -10.13 16.64
CA GLY A 153 -3.25 -9.92 18.08
C GLY A 153 -3.03 -11.19 18.90
N ALA A 154 -3.40 -12.38 18.39
CA ALA A 154 -3.05 -13.65 19.05
C ALA A 154 -1.53 -13.92 19.01
N ILE A 155 -0.83 -13.35 18.03
CA ILE A 155 0.61 -13.51 17.83
C ILE A 155 1.37 -12.36 18.49
N PHE A 156 0.81 -11.14 18.44
CA PHE A 156 1.38 -9.91 19.00
C PHE A 156 0.41 -9.24 20.00
N PRO A 157 0.08 -9.91 21.14
CA PRO A 157 -0.90 -9.38 22.09
C PRO A 157 -0.47 -8.04 22.70
N ASP A 158 0.81 -7.88 23.00
CA ASP A 158 1.37 -6.65 23.56
C ASP A 158 1.29 -5.47 22.58
N ALA A 159 1.43 -5.72 21.27
CA ALA A 159 1.29 -4.68 20.26
C ALA A 159 -0.18 -4.28 20.07
N LEU A 160 -1.09 -5.26 20.09
CA LEU A 160 -2.53 -4.99 20.03
C LEU A 160 -3.01 -4.22 21.27
N ASP A 161 -2.57 -4.59 22.48
CA ASP A 161 -2.92 -3.89 23.72
C ASP A 161 -2.51 -2.41 23.66
N ARG A 162 -1.33 -2.11 23.10
CA ARG A 162 -0.89 -0.71 22.90
C ARG A 162 -1.74 0.02 21.87
N LEU A 163 -2.11 -0.63 20.76
CA LEU A 163 -3.00 -0.03 19.77
C LEU A 163 -4.36 0.31 20.37
N LEU A 164 -4.94 -0.62 21.14
CA LEU A 164 -6.27 -0.47 21.74
C LEU A 164 -6.30 0.44 22.97
N HIS A 165 -5.13 0.89 23.46
CA HIS A 165 -5.05 1.73 24.65
C HIS A 165 -5.92 2.98 24.54
N GLY A 166 -6.77 3.23 25.56
CA GLY A 166 -7.71 4.35 25.60
C GLY A 166 -9.04 4.10 24.88
N ALA A 167 -9.19 3.00 24.15
CA ALA A 167 -10.49 2.61 23.60
C ALA A 167 -11.41 2.07 24.73
N PRO A 168 -12.73 2.40 24.72
CA PRO A 168 -13.67 1.77 25.61
C PRO A 168 -13.68 0.24 25.43
N GLU A 169 -13.84 -0.53 26.50
CA GLU A 169 -13.75 -2.00 26.48
C GLU A 169 -14.66 -2.63 25.40
N ALA A 170 -15.91 -2.20 25.30
CA ALA A 170 -16.85 -2.70 24.31
C ALA A 170 -16.42 -2.35 22.85
N VAL A 171 -15.69 -1.26 22.66
CA VAL A 171 -15.12 -0.87 21.36
C VAL A 171 -13.88 -1.70 21.03
N ALA A 172 -13.00 -1.88 22.01
CA ALA A 172 -11.77 -2.69 21.85
C ALA A 172 -12.09 -4.17 21.54
N ALA A 173 -13.23 -4.69 22.01
CA ALA A 173 -13.67 -6.06 21.77
C ALA A 173 -14.34 -6.26 20.38
N ASP A 174 -14.65 -5.19 19.65
CA ASP A 174 -15.37 -5.21 18.37
C ASP A 174 -14.50 -4.52 17.29
N PRO A 175 -13.78 -5.27 16.44
CA PRO A 175 -12.89 -4.69 15.43
C PRO A 175 -13.54 -3.63 14.50
N PRO A 176 -14.76 -3.84 13.97
CA PRO A 176 -15.46 -2.79 13.22
C PRO A 176 -15.74 -1.52 14.03
N ALA A 177 -16.16 -1.65 15.29
CA ALA A 177 -16.36 -0.51 16.18
C ALA A 177 -15.04 0.20 16.49
N PHE A 178 -13.98 -0.57 16.70
CA PHE A 178 -12.64 -0.02 16.93
C PHE A 178 -12.15 0.83 15.75
N ARG A 179 -12.23 0.33 14.51
CA ARG A 179 -11.82 1.09 13.31
C ARG A 179 -12.55 2.43 13.19
N LYS A 180 -13.87 2.46 13.45
CA LYS A 180 -14.66 3.71 13.43
C LYS A 180 -14.28 4.67 14.56
N TRP A 181 -14.05 4.13 15.75
CA TRP A 181 -13.59 4.91 16.89
C TRP A 181 -12.20 5.48 16.63
N ALA A 182 -11.27 4.66 16.15
CA ALA A 182 -9.91 5.06 15.84
C ALA A 182 -9.87 6.19 14.78
N LEU A 183 -10.62 6.05 13.70
CA LEU A 183 -10.75 7.10 12.68
C LEU A 183 -11.22 8.43 13.30
N LYS A 184 -12.23 8.40 14.17
CA LYS A 184 -12.72 9.62 14.84
C LYS A 184 -11.62 10.24 15.69
N GLN A 185 -10.93 9.45 16.51
CA GLN A 185 -9.87 9.96 17.39
C GLN A 185 -8.68 10.53 16.57
N MET A 186 -8.25 9.84 15.53
CA MET A 186 -7.17 10.29 14.65
C MET A 186 -7.51 11.57 13.90
N ARG A 187 -8.79 11.77 13.50
CA ARG A 187 -9.25 13.05 12.91
C ARG A 187 -9.14 14.20 13.90
N GLU A 188 -9.55 13.99 15.14
CA GLU A 188 -9.44 14.99 16.21
C GLU A 188 -7.97 15.30 16.51
N GLU A 189 -7.11 14.28 16.56
CA GLU A 189 -5.67 14.38 16.77
C GLU A 189 -4.98 15.15 15.61
N ALA A 190 -5.31 14.83 14.36
CA ALA A 190 -4.75 15.49 13.19
C ALA A 190 -5.23 16.93 13.00
N ALA A 191 -6.45 17.27 13.44
CA ALA A 191 -7.00 18.62 13.37
C ALA A 191 -6.57 19.52 14.55
N GLY A 192 -6.36 18.93 15.73
CA GLY A 192 -6.05 19.67 16.95
C GLY A 192 -4.58 19.99 17.10
N GLU A 193 -3.78 19.01 17.26
CA GLU A 193 -2.34 19.17 17.49
C GLU A 193 -1.60 17.88 17.10
N ARG A 194 -0.86 17.92 16.00
CA ARG A 194 0.14 16.89 15.68
C ARG A 194 1.42 17.07 16.52
N GLU A 195 1.28 17.69 17.68
CA GLU A 195 2.39 18.12 18.53
C GLU A 195 3.21 16.92 19.02
N ALA A 196 2.53 15.84 19.41
CA ALA A 196 3.20 14.59 19.79
C ALA A 196 4.01 13.99 18.62
N LEU A 197 3.52 14.09 17.38
CA LEU A 197 4.24 13.64 16.19
C LEU A 197 5.35 14.59 15.77
N GLY A 198 5.20 15.91 16.02
CA GLY A 198 6.27 16.89 15.80
C GLY A 198 7.54 16.56 16.59
N ALA A 199 7.38 15.93 17.74
CA ALA A 199 8.48 15.46 18.57
C ALA A 199 9.28 14.27 17.99
N LEU A 200 8.82 13.64 16.90
CA LEU A 200 9.61 12.59 16.21
C LEU A 200 10.98 13.10 15.75
N SER A 201 11.05 14.35 15.28
CA SER A 201 12.30 14.97 14.83
C SER A 201 13.22 15.39 15.98
N ASP A 202 12.69 15.61 17.19
CA ASP A 202 13.39 16.19 18.32
C ASP A 202 13.89 15.17 19.36
N GLY A 203 13.74 13.87 19.07
CA GLY A 203 14.21 12.80 19.97
C GLY A 203 13.33 12.62 21.20
N ALA A 204 12.03 12.90 21.09
CA ALA A 204 11.06 12.73 22.18
C ALA A 204 11.14 11.36 22.84
N GLU A 205 10.78 11.31 24.09
CA GLU A 205 10.63 10.06 24.82
C GLU A 205 9.54 9.19 24.19
N LEU A 206 9.76 7.88 24.19
CA LEU A 206 8.86 6.90 23.59
C LEU A 206 7.43 7.00 24.13
N ASP A 207 7.29 7.26 25.42
CA ASP A 207 5.99 7.38 26.08
C ASP A 207 5.16 8.56 25.52
N ALA A 208 5.81 9.68 25.17
CA ALA A 208 5.12 10.82 24.57
C ALA A 208 4.60 10.48 23.16
N LEU A 209 5.36 9.72 22.37
CA LEU A 209 4.94 9.26 21.05
C LEU A 209 3.79 8.24 21.15
N GLN A 210 3.85 7.33 22.10
CA GLN A 210 2.79 6.32 22.34
C GLN A 210 1.47 6.94 22.83
N ALA A 211 1.46 8.19 23.28
CA ALA A 211 0.21 8.90 23.55
C ALA A 211 -0.62 9.16 22.27
N SER A 212 0.05 9.33 21.12
CA SER A 212 -0.62 9.53 19.83
C SER A 212 -1.17 8.21 19.25
N LEU A 213 -2.45 8.19 18.90
CA LEU A 213 -3.06 7.03 18.22
C LEU A 213 -2.54 6.90 16.78
N LEU A 214 -2.23 8.00 16.10
CA LEU A 214 -1.59 8.00 14.78
C LEU A 214 -0.24 7.24 14.83
N TYR A 215 0.59 7.50 15.85
CA TYR A 215 1.84 6.76 16.04
C TYR A 215 1.59 5.30 16.37
N ARG A 216 0.69 4.99 17.32
CA ARG A 216 0.42 3.61 17.76
C ARG A 216 -0.12 2.74 16.65
N TRP A 217 -0.93 3.29 15.76
CA TRP A 217 -1.47 2.60 14.59
C TRP A 217 -0.35 2.18 13.63
N SER A 218 0.46 3.12 13.16
CA SER A 218 1.61 2.79 12.29
C SER A 218 2.61 1.88 12.99
N ALA A 219 2.85 2.05 14.30
CA ALA A 219 3.77 1.22 15.06
C ALA A 219 3.27 -0.22 15.22
N TYR A 220 1.96 -0.41 15.34
CA TYR A 220 1.34 -1.73 15.35
C TYR A 220 1.63 -2.47 14.04
N GLU A 221 1.35 -1.84 12.91
CA GLU A 221 1.59 -2.45 11.59
C GLU A 221 3.07 -2.71 11.32
N GLU A 222 3.94 -1.75 11.65
CA GLU A 222 5.39 -1.94 11.46
C GLU A 222 5.88 -3.17 12.25
N ARG A 223 5.34 -3.42 13.45
CA ARG A 223 5.66 -4.62 14.23
C ARG A 223 5.19 -5.90 13.59
N LEU A 224 3.97 -5.92 13.07
CA LEU A 224 3.40 -7.08 12.37
C LEU A 224 4.09 -7.34 11.04
N SER A 225 4.67 -6.31 10.43
CA SER A 225 5.35 -6.39 9.12
C SER A 225 6.67 -7.16 9.18
N HIS A 226 7.31 -7.24 10.35
CA HIS A 226 8.62 -7.85 10.54
C HIS A 226 8.56 -9.09 11.41
N LEU A 227 9.42 -10.07 11.13
CA LEU A 227 9.59 -11.26 11.99
C LEU A 227 10.24 -10.90 13.33
N GLU A 228 11.16 -9.95 13.31
CA GLU A 228 11.84 -9.42 14.50
C GLU A 228 12.04 -7.92 14.32
N ILE A 229 11.42 -7.14 15.20
CA ILE A 229 11.64 -5.70 15.26
C ILE A 229 11.45 -5.17 16.68
N GLY A 230 12.42 -4.42 17.17
CA GLY A 230 12.35 -3.77 18.47
C GLY A 230 11.73 -2.37 18.39
N GLU A 231 11.20 -1.88 19.52
CA GLU A 231 10.56 -0.57 19.66
C GLU A 231 11.44 0.58 19.16
N GLU A 232 12.72 0.56 19.52
CA GLU A 232 13.66 1.59 19.13
C GLU A 232 13.92 1.59 17.61
N THR A 233 13.82 0.43 16.96
CA THR A 233 13.93 0.34 15.50
C THR A 233 12.70 0.94 14.83
N VAL A 234 11.48 0.62 15.30
CA VAL A 234 10.23 1.23 14.84
C VAL A 234 10.29 2.75 14.95
N ARG A 235 10.69 3.26 16.13
CA ARG A 235 10.83 4.71 16.35
C ARG A 235 11.82 5.35 15.36
N ARG A 236 12.97 4.75 15.16
CA ARG A 236 14.01 5.25 14.24
C ARG A 236 13.53 5.27 12.78
N GLU A 237 12.80 4.24 12.36
CA GLU A 237 12.17 4.19 11.04
C GLU A 237 11.22 5.39 10.84
N PHE A 238 10.40 5.69 11.85
CA PHE A 238 9.42 6.78 11.76
C PHE A 238 10.08 8.17 11.85
N VAL A 239 11.15 8.33 12.61
CA VAL A 239 11.97 9.54 12.56
C VAL A 239 12.48 9.79 11.14
N GLY A 240 12.93 8.75 10.45
CA GLY A 240 13.38 8.83 9.07
C GLY A 240 12.27 9.15 8.05
N LYS A 241 11.05 8.69 8.31
CA LYS A 241 9.86 8.94 7.46
C LYS A 241 9.20 10.30 7.75
N GLY A 242 9.26 10.77 8.98
CA GLY A 242 8.71 12.04 9.45
C GLY A 242 7.24 11.96 9.92
N ALA A 243 6.84 12.98 10.67
CA ALA A 243 5.51 13.07 11.28
C ALA A 243 4.36 13.09 10.26
N ASP A 244 4.55 13.78 9.15
CA ASP A 244 3.54 13.86 8.09
C ASP A 244 3.30 12.48 7.46
N TRP A 245 4.35 11.68 7.28
CA TRP A 245 4.19 10.31 6.80
C TRP A 245 3.37 9.45 7.78
N VAL A 246 3.67 9.51 9.09
CA VAL A 246 2.92 8.77 10.10
C VAL A 246 1.45 9.19 10.12
N ALA A 247 1.18 10.50 10.05
CA ALA A 247 -0.18 11.03 10.04
C ALA A 247 -0.95 10.57 8.79
N ALA A 248 -0.36 10.66 7.60
CA ALA A 248 -1.00 10.27 6.35
C ALA A 248 -1.24 8.77 6.29
N HIS A 249 -0.24 7.96 6.64
CA HIS A 249 -0.35 6.50 6.67
C HIS A 249 -1.50 6.06 7.59
N SER A 250 -1.47 6.46 8.86
CA SER A 250 -2.45 6.02 9.84
C SER A 250 -3.86 6.54 9.57
N LEU A 251 -4.00 7.84 9.28
CA LEU A 251 -5.33 8.45 9.13
C LEU A 251 -6.03 8.01 7.84
N ILE A 252 -5.31 7.95 6.72
CA ILE A 252 -5.90 7.52 5.45
C ILE A 252 -6.24 6.03 5.51
N GLU A 253 -5.37 5.22 6.12
CA GLU A 253 -5.65 3.80 6.30
C GLU A 253 -6.88 3.57 7.18
N ALA A 254 -6.96 4.24 8.34
CA ALA A 254 -8.15 4.19 9.21
C ALA A 254 -9.42 4.64 8.46
N TRP A 255 -9.32 5.62 7.57
CA TRP A 255 -10.42 6.06 6.71
C TRP A 255 -10.90 4.94 5.78
N TYR A 256 -9.99 4.29 5.07
CA TYR A 256 -10.33 3.18 4.19
C TYR A 256 -10.86 1.98 4.96
N PHE A 257 -10.24 1.61 6.07
CA PHE A 257 -10.63 0.45 6.85
C PHE A 257 -11.96 0.63 7.59
N ALA A 258 -12.30 1.84 8.01
CA ALA A 258 -13.60 2.14 8.61
C ALA A 258 -14.75 2.16 7.59
N ASN A 259 -14.41 2.25 6.29
CA ASN A 259 -15.37 2.28 5.18
C ASN A 259 -15.23 1.05 4.25
N ASP A 260 -14.80 -0.10 4.79
CA ASP A 260 -14.67 -1.37 4.06
C ASP A 260 -13.90 -1.20 2.72
N CYS A 261 -12.84 -0.37 2.73
CA CYS A 261 -12.02 -0.01 1.57
C CYS A 261 -12.81 0.56 0.37
N PHE A 262 -14.03 1.03 0.58
CA PHE A 262 -14.96 1.47 -0.49
C PHE A 262 -15.18 0.40 -1.57
N LEU A 263 -15.16 -0.87 -1.17
CA LEU A 263 -15.41 -2.03 -2.03
C LEU A 263 -16.69 -2.74 -1.59
N GLU A 264 -17.39 -3.36 -2.55
CA GLU A 264 -18.46 -4.28 -2.24
C GLU A 264 -17.90 -5.57 -1.63
N PRO A 265 -18.62 -6.25 -0.72
CA PRO A 265 -18.17 -7.49 -0.12
C PRO A 265 -17.75 -8.54 -1.17
N GLY A 266 -16.49 -8.99 -1.11
CA GLY A 266 -15.95 -9.98 -2.03
C GLY A 266 -15.76 -9.52 -3.48
N GLN A 267 -15.81 -8.21 -3.74
CA GLN A 267 -15.75 -7.62 -5.09
C GLN A 267 -14.58 -8.17 -5.90
N LEU A 268 -13.35 -8.09 -5.39
CA LEU A 268 -12.14 -8.42 -6.15
C LEU A 268 -12.05 -9.90 -6.55
N ILE A 269 -12.57 -10.80 -5.74
CA ILE A 269 -12.66 -12.22 -6.12
C ILE A 269 -13.85 -12.45 -7.04
N GLY A 270 -14.98 -11.81 -6.79
CA GLY A 270 -16.18 -11.92 -7.63
C GLY A 270 -15.97 -11.43 -9.06
N ALA A 271 -15.15 -10.41 -9.24
CA ALA A 271 -14.82 -9.84 -10.54
C ALA A 271 -13.52 -10.39 -11.17
N ALA A 272 -12.84 -11.34 -10.52
CA ALA A 272 -11.55 -11.89 -10.95
C ALA A 272 -11.55 -12.47 -12.38
N GLY A 273 -12.71 -12.90 -12.90
CA GLY A 273 -12.88 -13.33 -14.29
C GLY A 273 -12.59 -12.23 -15.33
N ARG A 274 -12.51 -10.97 -14.93
CA ARG A 274 -12.13 -9.83 -15.79
C ARG A 274 -10.61 -9.67 -15.91
N LEU A 275 -9.83 -10.33 -15.06
CA LEU A 275 -8.37 -10.28 -15.05
C LEU A 275 -7.82 -11.24 -16.15
N THR A 276 -7.88 -10.82 -17.40
CA THR A 276 -7.45 -11.62 -18.56
C THR A 276 -5.98 -11.45 -18.93
N MET A 277 -5.31 -10.42 -18.37
CA MET A 277 -3.89 -10.14 -18.58
C MET A 277 -2.98 -11.11 -17.80
N PRO A 278 -1.71 -11.27 -18.18
CA PRO A 278 -0.73 -11.98 -17.36
C PRO A 278 -0.69 -11.44 -15.93
N LEU A 279 -0.89 -12.33 -14.95
CA LEU A 279 -0.89 -11.99 -13.52
C LEU A 279 0.24 -12.72 -12.80
N ARG A 280 1.05 -11.98 -12.04
CA ARG A 280 2.07 -12.51 -11.12
C ARG A 280 1.67 -12.19 -9.70
N ILE A 281 1.67 -13.20 -8.83
CA ILE A 281 1.35 -13.09 -7.42
C ILE A 281 2.60 -13.44 -6.62
N ILE A 282 3.05 -12.54 -5.77
CA ILE A 282 4.19 -12.73 -4.88
C ILE A 282 3.68 -12.65 -3.46
N GLN A 283 4.03 -13.64 -2.62
CA GLN A 283 3.50 -13.70 -1.27
C GLN A 283 4.53 -14.20 -0.28
N SER A 284 4.70 -13.45 0.81
CA SER A 284 5.49 -13.86 1.96
C SER A 284 4.73 -14.86 2.84
N ARG A 285 5.46 -15.86 3.37
CA ARG A 285 4.87 -16.96 4.16
C ARG A 285 4.34 -16.51 5.50
N PHE A 286 5.04 -15.58 6.14
CA PHE A 286 4.77 -15.13 7.49
C PHE A 286 4.21 -13.70 7.54
N ASP A 287 3.54 -13.34 6.47
CA ASP A 287 2.84 -12.06 6.36
C ASP A 287 1.61 -12.07 7.28
N LEU A 288 1.64 -11.22 8.31
CA LEU A 288 0.57 -11.07 9.29
C LEU A 288 -0.33 -9.88 9.00
N ILE A 289 0.08 -9.00 8.11
CA ILE A 289 -0.75 -7.89 7.60
C ILE A 289 -1.69 -8.42 6.52
N CYS A 290 -1.12 -9.09 5.50
CA CYS A 290 -1.84 -9.68 4.37
C CYS A 290 -1.61 -11.20 4.35
N PRO A 291 -2.39 -11.97 5.12
CA PRO A 291 -2.20 -13.41 5.22
C PRO A 291 -2.25 -14.14 3.87
N ALA A 292 -1.37 -15.10 3.68
CA ALA A 292 -1.20 -15.82 2.40
C ALA A 292 -2.49 -16.49 1.87
N GLN A 293 -3.53 -16.57 2.67
CA GLN A 293 -4.85 -17.08 2.27
C GLN A 293 -5.49 -16.20 1.18
N ALA A 294 -5.34 -14.87 1.27
CA ALA A 294 -5.85 -13.94 0.26
C ALA A 294 -5.19 -14.18 -1.11
N ALA A 295 -3.86 -14.27 -1.14
CA ALA A 295 -3.11 -14.57 -2.35
C ALA A 295 -3.49 -15.94 -2.97
N ARG A 296 -3.72 -16.93 -2.12
CA ARG A 296 -4.19 -18.25 -2.56
C ARG A 296 -5.58 -18.16 -3.17
N GLY A 297 -6.52 -17.49 -2.52
CA GLY A 297 -7.87 -17.27 -3.04
C GLY A 297 -7.88 -16.57 -4.40
N LEU A 298 -7.02 -15.56 -4.58
CA LEU A 298 -6.84 -14.90 -5.87
C LEU A 298 -6.28 -15.84 -6.94
N ALA A 299 -5.27 -16.66 -6.61
CA ALA A 299 -4.70 -17.63 -7.55
C ALA A 299 -5.72 -18.70 -7.97
N GLU A 300 -6.60 -19.14 -7.07
CA GLU A 300 -7.68 -20.07 -7.37
C GLU A 300 -8.76 -19.42 -8.26
N ALA A 301 -9.06 -18.14 -8.06
CA ALA A 301 -10.04 -17.39 -8.85
C ALA A 301 -9.52 -17.01 -10.26
N VAL A 302 -8.19 -16.93 -10.46
CA VAL A 302 -7.54 -16.59 -11.73
C VAL A 302 -6.61 -17.73 -12.18
N PRO A 303 -7.10 -18.78 -12.86
CA PRO A 303 -6.34 -20.00 -13.15
C PRO A 303 -5.06 -19.82 -13.98
N HIS A 304 -4.94 -18.72 -14.73
CA HIS A 304 -3.73 -18.39 -15.50
C HIS A 304 -2.71 -17.55 -14.71
N ALA A 305 -3.06 -17.12 -13.48
CA ALA A 305 -2.12 -16.45 -12.61
C ALA A 305 -0.94 -17.36 -12.25
N ARG A 306 0.23 -16.76 -12.13
CA ARG A 306 1.43 -17.47 -11.66
C ARG A 306 1.83 -16.92 -10.31
N MET A 307 1.73 -17.78 -9.31
CA MET A 307 2.18 -17.47 -7.96
C MET A 307 3.63 -17.89 -7.78
N SER A 308 4.47 -17.02 -7.22
CA SER A 308 5.86 -17.34 -6.87
C SER A 308 5.92 -18.42 -5.78
N PRO A 309 7.03 -19.15 -5.65
CA PRO A 309 7.28 -19.93 -4.45
C PRO A 309 7.15 -19.04 -3.20
N PRO A 310 6.66 -19.58 -2.06
CA PRO A 310 6.49 -18.80 -0.85
C PRO A 310 7.81 -18.17 -0.37
N VAL A 311 7.83 -16.85 -0.23
CA VAL A 311 8.97 -16.13 0.33
C VAL A 311 8.97 -16.29 1.85
N HIS A 312 10.10 -16.66 2.44
CA HIS A 312 10.24 -16.81 3.90
C HIS A 312 10.53 -15.44 4.53
N ALA A 313 9.51 -14.59 4.60
CA ALA A 313 9.57 -13.23 5.13
C ALA A 313 8.22 -12.88 5.78
N GLY A 314 8.18 -11.76 6.50
CA GLY A 314 6.96 -11.06 6.92
C GLY A 314 6.40 -10.20 5.79
N HIS A 315 5.58 -9.20 6.16
CA HIS A 315 4.99 -8.26 5.21
C HIS A 315 6.04 -7.31 4.60
N ALA A 316 6.99 -6.87 5.41
CA ALA A 316 8.04 -5.97 4.94
C ALA A 316 8.83 -6.57 3.77
N MET A 317 8.99 -5.78 2.72
CA MET A 317 9.73 -6.15 1.53
C MET A 317 11.21 -6.40 1.87
N THR A 318 11.61 -7.67 1.90
CA THR A 318 12.98 -8.11 2.16
C THR A 318 13.73 -8.50 0.89
N ALA A 319 15.02 -8.77 0.98
CA ALA A 319 15.82 -9.15 -0.19
C ALA A 319 15.26 -10.37 -0.96
N PRO A 320 14.74 -11.44 -0.34
CA PRO A 320 14.06 -12.51 -1.04
C PRO A 320 12.80 -12.06 -1.79
N ALA A 321 11.95 -11.22 -1.19
CA ALA A 321 10.76 -10.69 -1.83
C ALA A 321 11.13 -9.78 -3.02
N HIS A 322 12.12 -8.90 -2.85
CA HIS A 322 12.67 -8.09 -3.94
C HIS A 322 13.14 -8.95 -5.13
N ALA A 323 13.75 -10.12 -4.86
CA ALA A 323 14.22 -11.02 -5.91
C ALA A 323 13.06 -11.55 -6.76
N GLU A 324 11.96 -11.94 -6.14
CA GLU A 324 10.77 -12.41 -6.84
C GLU A 324 10.11 -11.30 -7.66
N VAL A 325 10.02 -10.08 -7.13
CA VAL A 325 9.50 -8.91 -7.87
C VAL A 325 10.36 -8.63 -9.09
N VAL A 326 11.69 -8.55 -8.93
CA VAL A 326 12.61 -8.31 -10.05
C VAL A 326 12.53 -9.43 -11.09
N ALA A 327 12.40 -10.69 -10.66
CA ALA A 327 12.25 -11.83 -11.57
C ALA A 327 10.94 -11.75 -12.37
N ALA A 328 9.82 -11.39 -11.71
CA ALA A 328 8.54 -11.19 -12.37
C ALA A 328 8.62 -10.12 -13.47
N PHE A 329 9.27 -8.97 -13.19
CA PHE A 329 9.43 -7.90 -14.19
C PHE A 329 10.36 -8.29 -15.34
N LYS A 330 11.40 -9.08 -15.11
CA LYS A 330 12.25 -9.64 -16.19
C LYS A 330 11.45 -10.56 -17.12
N GLU A 331 10.61 -11.43 -16.56
CA GLU A 331 9.75 -12.33 -17.34
C GLU A 331 8.71 -11.54 -18.14
N LEU A 332 7.99 -10.62 -17.46
CA LEU A 332 6.91 -9.83 -18.08
C LEU A 332 7.43 -8.90 -19.17
N ARG A 333 8.66 -8.41 -19.04
CA ARG A 333 9.26 -7.51 -20.05
C ARG A 333 9.26 -8.11 -21.46
N ALA A 334 9.56 -9.40 -21.58
CA ALA A 334 9.50 -10.10 -22.86
C ALA A 334 8.05 -10.19 -23.38
N ILE A 335 7.11 -10.53 -22.51
CA ILE A 335 5.69 -10.70 -22.87
C ILE A 335 5.07 -9.39 -23.35
N VAL A 336 5.31 -8.28 -22.64
CA VAL A 336 4.69 -6.98 -22.97
C VAL A 336 5.37 -6.30 -24.16
N ALA A 337 6.63 -6.61 -24.46
CA ALA A 337 7.31 -6.08 -25.63
C ALA A 337 6.78 -6.66 -26.94
N ASP A 338 6.38 -7.93 -26.92
CA ASP A 338 5.84 -8.61 -28.10
C ASP A 338 4.37 -8.22 -28.39
N ALA A 339 3.70 -7.59 -27.40
CA ALA A 339 2.30 -7.17 -27.49
C ALA A 339 2.10 -5.67 -27.79
N ALA A 340 3.18 -4.91 -27.93
CA ALA A 340 3.21 -3.50 -28.29
C ALA A 340 3.46 -3.30 -29.78
#